data_7dc8a9de193692155a983dc37c92db1e
#
_entry.id   7dc8a9de193692155a983dc37c92db1e
#
_cell.length_a   1.000
_cell.length_b   1.000
_cell.length_c   1.000
_cell.angle_alpha   90.00
_cell.angle_beta   90.00
_cell.angle_gamma   90.00
#
_symmetry.space_group_name_H-M   'P 1'
#
loop_
_entity.id
_entity.type
_entity.pdbx_description
1 polymer ?
#
loop_
_entity_poly.entity_id
_entity_poly.type
_entity_poly.pdbx_seq_one_letter_code
_entity_poly.pdbx_strand_id
1 'polypeptide(L)' 'MEVYQKMYTTLFIAVTDALEKIEAQNYGDAKDLLIAAQQQAEDIYITAES' A
#
# COMPACT_ATOMS: atom_id res chain seq x y z
N MET A 1 -12.58 -8.85 11.23
CA MET A 1 -11.25 -8.71 11.06
C MET A 1 -10.78 -7.39 10.54
N GLU A 2 -10.73 -6.48 11.47
CA GLU A 2 -10.37 -5.11 11.12
C GLU A 2 -8.94 -5.00 10.61
N VAL A 3 -8.03 -5.81 11.15
CA VAL A 3 -6.64 -5.71 10.75
C VAL A 3 -6.46 -6.04 9.27
N TYR A 4 -7.08 -7.11 8.81
CA TYR A 4 -6.94 -7.49 7.41
C TYR A 4 -7.68 -6.51 6.50
N GLN A 5 -8.79 -5.97 6.98
CA GLN A 5 -9.53 -4.97 6.21
C GLN A 5 -8.69 -3.70 6.06
N LYS A 6 -8.00 -3.28 7.10
CA LYS A 6 -7.11 -2.13 7.03
C LYS A 6 -5.98 -2.39 6.05
N MET A 7 -5.36 -3.58 6.13
CA MET A 7 -4.30 -3.92 5.21
C MET A 7 -4.79 -3.93 3.78
N TYR A 8 -5.96 -4.52 3.57
CA TYR A 8 -6.55 -4.57 2.23
C TYR A 8 -6.78 -3.17 1.68
N THR A 9 -7.41 -2.31 2.48
CA THR A 9 -7.71 -0.95 2.03
C THR A 9 -6.45 -0.18 1.72
N THR A 10 -5.45 -0.28 2.60
CA THR A 10 -4.17 0.41 2.40
C THR A 10 -3.52 -0.03 1.10
N LEU A 11 -3.47 -1.34 0.87
CA LEU A 11 -2.84 -1.87 -0.33
C LEU A 11 -3.65 -1.57 -1.58
N PHE A 12 -4.98 -1.64 -1.48
CA PHE A 12 -5.82 -1.37 -2.64
C PHE A 12 -5.68 0.07 -3.11
N ILE A 13 -5.69 1.02 -2.16
CA ILE A 13 -5.52 2.43 -2.51
C ILE A 13 -4.15 2.65 -3.14
N ALA A 14 -3.11 2.03 -2.56
CA ALA A 14 -1.77 2.20 -3.08
C ALA A 14 -1.63 1.64 -4.50
N VAL A 15 -2.27 0.49 -4.75
CA VAL A 15 -2.24 -0.09 -6.09
C VAL A 15 -2.94 0.83 -7.08
N THR A 16 -4.08 1.38 -6.69
CA THR A 16 -4.81 2.31 -7.55
C THR A 16 -3.96 3.53 -7.88
N ASP A 17 -3.33 4.12 -6.86
CA ASP A 17 -2.49 5.28 -7.06
C ASP A 17 -1.27 4.94 -7.92
N ALA A 18 -0.68 3.77 -7.68
CA ALA A 18 0.48 3.35 -8.46
C ALA A 18 0.12 3.16 -9.93
N LEU A 19 -1.06 2.62 -10.19
CA LEU A 19 -1.51 2.44 -11.57
C LEU A 19 -1.65 3.80 -12.29
N GLU A 20 -2.16 4.79 -11.57
CA GLU A 20 -2.26 6.13 -12.14
C GLU A 20 -0.88 6.70 -12.44
N LYS A 21 0.08 6.47 -11.56
CA LYS A 21 1.44 6.95 -11.79
C LYS A 21 2.07 6.25 -12.98
N ILE A 22 1.81 4.96 -13.12
CA ILE A 22 2.33 4.21 -14.27
C ILE A 22 1.76 4.76 -15.58
N GLU A 23 0.45 5.05 -15.58
CA GLU A 23 -0.17 5.62 -16.78
C GLU A 23 0.43 6.97 -17.13
N ALA A 24 0.85 7.73 -16.14
CA ALA A 24 1.53 9.00 -16.33
C ALA A 24 3.02 8.82 -16.56
N GLN A 25 3.49 7.58 -16.63
CA GLN A 25 4.90 7.25 -16.85
C GLN A 25 5.79 7.70 -15.69
N ASN A 26 5.22 7.86 -14.50
CA ASN A 26 5.97 8.16 -13.29
C ASN A 26 6.30 6.88 -12.55
N TYR A 27 7.24 6.11 -13.10
CA TYR A 27 7.52 4.77 -12.58
C TYR A 27 8.20 4.81 -11.22
N GLY A 28 9.05 5.80 -10.98
CA GLY A 28 9.69 5.95 -9.68
C GLY A 28 8.68 6.20 -8.58
N ASP A 29 7.71 7.09 -8.84
CA ASP A 29 6.67 7.36 -7.86
C ASP A 29 5.80 6.14 -7.62
N ALA A 30 5.48 5.40 -8.68
CA ALA A 30 4.68 4.20 -8.54
C ALA A 30 5.38 3.18 -7.65
N LYS A 31 6.67 2.98 -7.88
CA LYS A 31 7.46 2.06 -7.07
C LYS A 31 7.47 2.48 -5.61
N ASP A 32 7.68 3.76 -5.37
CA ASP A 32 7.75 4.28 -4.01
C ASP A 32 6.41 4.09 -3.28
N LEU A 33 5.31 4.31 -3.98
CA LEU A 33 3.99 4.10 -3.41
C LEU A 33 3.79 2.66 -2.97
N LEU A 34 4.22 1.72 -3.81
CA LEU A 34 4.05 0.31 -3.50
C LEU A 34 4.94 -0.12 -2.33
N ILE A 35 6.16 0.37 -2.29
CA ILE A 35 7.08 0.06 -1.19
C ILE A 35 6.52 0.61 0.11
N ALA A 36 6.04 1.85 0.10
CA ALA A 36 5.47 2.45 1.30
C ALA A 36 4.24 1.68 1.77
N ALA A 37 3.42 1.22 0.82
CA ALA A 37 2.23 0.46 1.18
C ALA A 37 2.58 -0.87 1.83
N GLN A 38 3.62 -1.54 1.32
CA GLN A 38 4.07 -2.79 1.93
C GLN A 38 4.49 -2.57 3.38
N GLN A 39 5.23 -1.50 3.62
CA GLN A 39 5.68 -1.20 4.97
C GLN A 39 4.51 -0.88 5.88
N GLN A 40 3.55 -0.11 5.38
CA GLN A 40 2.36 0.21 6.16
C GLN A 40 1.56 -1.03 6.51
N ALA A 41 1.41 -1.93 5.54
CA ALA A 41 0.67 -3.17 5.78
C ALA A 41 1.35 -4.03 6.83
N GLU A 42 2.68 -4.10 6.77
CA GLU A 42 3.44 -4.84 7.76
C GLU A 42 3.27 -4.23 9.15
N ASP A 43 3.33 -2.91 9.23
CA ASP A 43 3.17 -2.22 10.50
C ASP A 43 1.79 -2.48 11.10
N ILE A 44 0.76 -2.47 10.27
CA ILE A 44 -0.60 -2.75 10.72
C ILE A 44 -0.67 -4.16 11.31
N TYR A 45 -0.08 -5.11 10.60
CA TYR A 45 -0.12 -6.50 11.01
C TYR A 45 0.65 -6.71 12.33
N ILE A 46 1.84 -6.15 12.40
CA ILE A 46 2.69 -6.30 13.59
C ILE A 46 2.03 -5.64 14.80
N THR A 47 1.50 -4.44 14.61
CA THR A 47 0.84 -3.72 15.70
C THR A 47 -0.37 -4.48 16.20
N ALA A 48 -1.12 -5.10 15.30
CA ALA A 48 -2.31 -5.85 15.72
C ALA A 48 -1.94 -7.08 16.51
N GLU A 49 -0.77 -7.65 16.25
CA GLU A 49 -0.33 -8.85 16.98
C GLU A 49 0.28 -8.52 18.32
N SER A 50 0.66 -7.29 18.54
CA SER A 50 1.23 -6.88 19.83
C SER A 50 0.11 -6.69 20.83
#